data_671ed40a188a6f652e3921bcbe3874c9
#
_entry.id   671ed40a188a6f652e3921bcbe3874c9
#
_cell.length_a   1.000
_cell.length_b   1.000
_cell.length_c   1.000
_cell.angle_alpha   90.00
_cell.angle_beta   90.00
_cell.angle_gamma   90.00
#
_symmetry.space_group_name_H-M   'P 1'
#
loop_
_entity.id
_entity.type
_entity.pdbx_description
1 polymer ?
#
loop_
_entity_poly.entity_id
_entity_poly.type
_entity_poly.pdbx_seq_one_letter_code
_entity_poly.pdbx_strand_id
1 'polypeptide(L)' 'MTNKNEVNGWINRVTYRVASALANDEFVYNIALKSTDFNDYRRNLRAFAGIDELDTISLWNKDLDIDSLTEAIKELKND' A
#
# COMPACT_ATOMS: atom_id res chain seq x y z
N MET A 1 15.49 -5.72 -18.29
CA MET A 1 14.73 -4.64 -18.92
C MET A 1 13.39 -4.46 -18.23
N THR A 2 13.04 -3.23 -17.96
CA THR A 2 11.81 -2.91 -17.23
C THR A 2 10.59 -3.05 -18.11
N ASN A 3 9.54 -3.63 -17.57
CA ASN A 3 8.24 -3.62 -18.23
C ASN A 3 7.75 -2.17 -18.31
N LYS A 4 7.22 -1.75 -19.45
CA LYS A 4 6.77 -0.37 -19.63
C LYS A 4 5.63 0.03 -18.69
N ASN A 5 4.97 -0.94 -18.06
CA ASN A 5 3.92 -0.67 -17.08
C ASN A 5 4.44 -0.53 -15.66
N GLU A 6 5.72 -0.78 -15.46
CA GLU A 6 6.32 -0.63 -14.13
C GLU A 6 6.72 0.81 -13.88
N VAL A 7 6.57 1.23 -12.62
CA VAL A 7 6.96 2.57 -12.17
C VAL A 7 7.85 2.38 -10.94
N ASN A 8 9.13 2.72 -11.07
CA ASN A 8 10.12 2.60 -9.99
C ASN A 8 10.14 1.20 -9.37
N GLY A 9 10.05 0.18 -10.21
CA GLY A 9 10.06 -1.21 -9.76
C GLY A 9 8.69 -1.75 -9.38
N TRP A 10 7.66 -0.94 -9.42
CA TRP A 10 6.29 -1.38 -9.13
C TRP A 10 5.56 -1.73 -10.42
N ILE A 11 4.61 -2.66 -10.32
CA ILE A 11 3.92 -3.21 -11.48
C ILE A 11 3.10 -2.18 -12.25
N ASN A 12 2.60 -1.15 -11.55
CA ASN A 12 1.87 -0.06 -12.20
C ASN A 12 1.88 1.19 -11.32
N ARG A 13 1.39 2.28 -11.88
CA ARG A 13 1.44 3.58 -11.22
C ARG A 13 0.56 3.66 -9.97
N VAL A 14 -0.65 3.09 -10.02
CA VAL A 14 -1.54 3.18 -8.84
C VAL A 14 -0.95 2.41 -7.67
N THR A 15 -0.35 1.25 -7.91
CA THR A 15 0.32 0.47 -6.87
C THR A 15 1.49 1.26 -6.28
N TYR A 16 2.31 1.87 -7.15
CA TYR A 16 3.42 2.71 -6.70
C TYR A 16 2.94 3.87 -5.82
N ARG A 17 1.88 4.57 -6.24
CA ARG A 17 1.36 5.71 -5.50
C ARG A 17 0.86 5.32 -4.11
N VAL A 18 0.14 4.20 -4.03
CA VAL A 18 -0.34 3.70 -2.74
C VAL A 18 0.83 3.27 -1.86
N ALA A 19 1.82 2.58 -2.43
CA ALA A 19 3.02 2.17 -1.68
C ALA A 19 3.77 3.38 -1.15
N SER A 20 3.91 4.42 -1.96
CA SER A 20 4.59 5.64 -1.53
C SER A 20 3.82 6.35 -0.42
N ALA A 21 2.50 6.42 -0.55
CA ALA A 21 1.67 7.09 0.44
C ALA A 21 1.74 6.38 1.78
N LEU A 22 1.66 5.05 1.79
CA LEU A 22 1.69 4.31 3.05
C LEU A 22 3.06 4.38 3.74
N ALA A 23 4.13 4.61 2.98
CA ALA A 23 5.47 4.73 3.54
C ALA A 23 5.80 6.14 4.04
N ASN A 24 5.15 7.16 3.48
CA ASN A 24 5.51 8.55 3.75
C ASN A 24 4.63 9.25 4.78
N ASP A 25 3.45 8.73 5.07
CA ASP A 25 2.56 9.31 6.08
C ASP A 25 2.69 8.51 7.36
N GLU A 26 3.17 9.14 8.42
CA GLU A 26 3.47 8.46 9.68
C GLU A 26 2.24 7.75 10.27
N PHE A 27 1.07 8.37 10.17
CA PHE A 27 -0.14 7.77 10.74
C PHE A 27 -0.49 6.45 10.05
N VAL A 28 -0.56 6.47 8.72
CA VAL A 28 -0.91 5.25 7.97
C VAL A 28 0.23 4.24 7.96
N TYR A 29 1.48 4.71 8.05
CA TYR A 29 2.65 3.85 8.21
C TYR A 29 2.54 3.03 9.50
N ASN A 30 2.18 3.67 10.61
CA ASN A 30 2.07 2.97 11.88
C ASN A 30 0.98 1.89 11.85
N ILE A 31 -0.11 2.12 11.12
CA ILE A 31 -1.13 1.10 10.95
C ILE A 31 -0.59 -0.07 10.12
N ALA A 32 0.25 0.21 9.12
CA ALA A 32 0.88 -0.85 8.33
C ALA A 32 1.75 -1.75 9.21
N LEU A 33 2.47 -1.17 10.17
CA LEU A 33 3.30 -1.96 11.08
C LEU A 33 2.49 -2.92 11.94
N LYS A 34 1.21 -2.66 12.13
CA LYS A 34 0.31 -3.50 12.93
C LYS A 34 -0.51 -4.46 12.09
N SER A 35 -0.34 -4.43 10.78
CA SER A 35 -1.13 -5.24 9.85
C SER A 35 -0.31 -6.41 9.34
N THR A 36 -0.97 -7.54 9.05
CA THR A 36 -0.27 -8.74 8.60
C THR A 36 0.01 -8.73 7.09
N ASP A 37 -0.91 -8.14 6.33
CA ASP A 37 -0.78 -8.03 4.88
C ASP A 37 -1.58 -6.82 4.40
N PHE A 38 -1.63 -6.58 3.09
CA PHE A 38 -2.32 -5.42 2.58
C PHE A 38 -3.84 -5.51 2.77
N ASN A 39 -4.41 -6.70 2.68
CA ASN A 39 -5.86 -6.86 2.92
C ASN A 39 -6.22 -6.50 4.35
N ASP A 40 -5.40 -6.94 5.31
CA ASP A 40 -5.58 -6.59 6.71
C ASP A 40 -5.38 -5.09 6.92
N TYR A 41 -4.37 -4.51 6.27
CA TYR A 41 -4.04 -3.09 6.35
C TYR A 41 -5.21 -2.21 5.90
N ARG A 42 -5.76 -2.48 4.72
CA ARG A 42 -6.86 -1.63 4.22
C ARG A 42 -8.12 -1.75 5.06
N ARG A 43 -8.37 -2.94 5.63
CA ARG A 43 -9.49 -3.11 6.56
C ARG A 43 -9.25 -2.36 7.86
N ASN A 44 -8.02 -2.37 8.36
CA ASN A 44 -7.66 -1.64 9.58
C ASN A 44 -7.79 -0.13 9.38
N LEU A 45 -7.31 0.39 8.26
CA LEU A 45 -7.46 1.82 7.94
C LEU A 45 -8.93 2.22 7.93
N ARG A 46 -9.77 1.41 7.31
CA ARG A 46 -11.18 1.71 7.21
C ARG A 46 -11.87 1.63 8.56
N ALA A 47 -11.57 0.58 9.33
CA ALA A 47 -12.22 0.33 10.60
C ALA A 47 -11.80 1.32 11.70
N PHE A 48 -10.52 1.66 11.78
CA PHE A 48 -9.99 2.45 12.88
C PHE A 48 -9.84 3.93 12.54
N ALA A 49 -9.70 4.27 11.27
CA ALA A 49 -9.42 5.63 10.87
C ALA A 49 -10.43 6.20 9.88
N GLY A 50 -11.33 5.36 9.36
CA GLY A 50 -12.27 5.82 8.34
C GLY A 50 -11.60 6.14 7.02
N ILE A 51 -10.41 5.60 6.77
CA ILE A 51 -9.64 5.86 5.57
C ILE A 51 -9.84 4.70 4.59
N ASP A 52 -10.33 5.00 3.40
CA ASP A 52 -10.49 4.01 2.34
C ASP A 52 -9.77 4.41 1.05
N GLU A 53 -8.99 5.50 1.09
CA GLU A 53 -8.19 5.98 -0.03
C GLU A 53 -6.82 6.42 0.47
N LEU A 54 -5.80 6.24 -0.35
CA LEU A 54 -4.49 6.85 -0.13
C LEU A 54 -4.09 7.52 -1.44
N ASP A 55 -3.64 8.78 -1.34
CA ASP A 55 -3.22 9.57 -2.50
C ASP A 55 -4.34 9.57 -3.56
N THR A 56 -5.58 9.76 -3.10
CA THR A 56 -6.80 9.79 -3.92
C THR A 56 -7.13 8.48 -4.64
N ILE A 57 -6.43 7.39 -4.31
CA ILE A 57 -6.64 6.08 -4.91
C ILE A 57 -7.38 5.20 -3.90
N SER A 58 -8.50 4.61 -4.32
CA SER A 58 -9.23 3.67 -3.47
C SER A 58 -8.35 2.49 -3.10
N LEU A 59 -8.37 2.10 -1.84
CA LEU A 59 -7.63 0.92 -1.36
C LEU A 59 -8.24 -0.38 -1.91
N TRP A 60 -9.42 -0.31 -2.50
CA TRP A 60 -10.07 -1.43 -3.18
C TRP A 60 -10.02 -1.29 -4.70
N ASN A 61 -9.17 -0.38 -5.23
CA ASN A 61 -8.96 -0.23 -6.66
C ASN A 61 -8.47 -1.55 -7.24
N LYS A 62 -9.13 -2.02 -8.29
CA LYS A 62 -8.85 -3.33 -8.88
C LYS A 62 -7.47 -3.44 -9.52
N ASP A 63 -6.86 -2.29 -9.84
CA ASP A 63 -5.54 -2.26 -10.46
C ASP A 63 -4.39 -2.35 -9.46
N LEU A 64 -4.69 -2.31 -8.15
CA LEU A 64 -3.65 -2.47 -7.13
C LEU A 64 -3.12 -3.90 -7.14
N ASP A 65 -1.80 -4.02 -7.13
CA ASP A 65 -1.16 -5.32 -6.99
C ASP A 65 -1.04 -5.64 -5.50
N ILE A 66 -1.97 -6.44 -5.02
CA ILE A 66 -2.07 -6.76 -3.58
C ILE A 66 -0.82 -7.47 -3.08
N ASP A 67 -0.25 -8.38 -3.90
CA ASP A 67 0.93 -9.13 -3.48
C ASP A 67 2.14 -8.21 -3.31
N SER A 68 2.34 -7.27 -4.23
CA SER A 68 3.43 -6.31 -4.12
C SER A 68 3.28 -5.41 -2.90
N LEU A 69 2.05 -4.97 -2.62
CA LEU A 69 1.78 -4.13 -1.46
C LEU A 69 1.95 -4.89 -0.17
N THR A 70 1.57 -6.17 -0.14
CA THR A 70 1.81 -7.03 1.03
C THR A 70 3.30 -7.18 1.29
N GLU A 71 4.09 -7.39 0.25
CA GLU A 71 5.55 -7.46 0.40
C GLU A 71 6.13 -6.15 0.92
N ALA A 72 5.62 -5.02 0.45
CA ALA A 72 6.06 -3.72 0.95
C ALA A 72 5.81 -3.59 2.44
N ILE A 73 4.64 -4.02 2.91
CA ILE A 73 4.32 -3.99 4.34
C ILE A 73 5.26 -4.88 5.13
N LYS A 74 5.54 -6.08 4.62
CA LYS A 74 6.48 -7.00 5.30
C LYS A 74 7.89 -6.40 5.39
N GLU A 75 8.33 -5.71 4.35
CA GLU A 75 9.64 -5.07 4.36
C GLU A 75 9.71 -3.95 5.40
N LEU A 76 8.64 -3.19 5.57
CA LEU A 76 8.61 -2.15 6.59
C LEU A 76 8.81 -2.73 7.99
N LYS A 77 8.27 -3.93 8.23
CA LYS A 77 8.39 -4.57 9.54
C LYS A 77 9.77 -5.14 9.81
N ASN A 78 10.55 -5.37 8.77
CA ASN A 78 11.88 -5.96 8.91
C ASN A 78 12.98 -4.92 9.06
N ASP A 79 12.65 -3.65 9.07
CA ASP A 79 13.64 -2.57 9.25
C ASP A 79 13.97 -2.30 10.72
#